data_32f43e2abc1ad339ed1ec7dd6ece86cf
#
_entry.id   32f43e2abc1ad339ed1ec7dd6ece86cf
#
_cell.length_a   1.000
_cell.length_b   1.000
_cell.length_c   1.000
_cell.angle_alpha   90.00
_cell.angle_beta   90.00
_cell.angle_gamma   90.00
#
_symmetry.space_group_name_H-M   'P 1'
#
loop_
_entity.id
_entity.type
_entity.pdbx_description
1 polymer ?
#
loop_
_entity_poly.entity_id
_entity_poly.type
_entity_poly.pdbx_seq_one_letter_code
_entity_poly.pdbx_strand_id
1 'polypeptide(L)'
;MGLGRVGMAWVLAAGIGCAHLGASRPDKPVLSAGKYAVESIRSRAQLDGVDQLIEISETGTKMTDANGAEHVLTERGALMLGEDGLCRLALAVSVDGEEPGISDRNCRWSVDGDHFLLGDASGTGTRTVYEIQRSGGRVVLKGMSDLDPQGKVVGDARGERIVLVERAPELAGRSVDRTSEEQAAREIQEYLHDL
;
A
#
# COMPACT_ATOMS: atom_id res chain seq x y z
N MET A 1 -44.13 64.17 40.17
CA MET A 1 -43.41 65.12 39.31
C MET A 1 -42.03 64.50 39.06
N GLY A 2 -41.69 64.17 37.82
CA GLY A 2 -40.37 63.63 37.52
C GLY A 2 -40.38 62.87 36.22
N LEU A 3 -40.16 63.61 35.12
CA LEU A 3 -40.07 63.07 33.78
C LEU A 3 -38.84 62.17 33.62
N GLY A 4 -39.02 60.90 33.25
CA GLY A 4 -37.96 60.00 32.87
C GLY A 4 -37.59 60.15 31.39
N ARG A 5 -36.31 60.37 31.11
CA ARG A 5 -35.73 60.46 29.79
C ARG A 5 -35.53 59.06 29.21
N VAL A 6 -36.09 58.86 28.02
CA VAL A 6 -35.91 57.70 27.18
C VAL A 6 -34.48 57.74 26.56
N GLY A 7 -33.64 56.79 26.96
CA GLY A 7 -32.33 56.56 26.36
C GLY A 7 -32.45 55.60 25.20
N MET A 8 -32.19 56.06 23.99
CA MET A 8 -32.20 55.30 22.76
C MET A 8 -30.85 54.58 22.64
N ALA A 9 -30.83 53.25 22.89
CA ALA A 9 -29.63 52.41 22.73
C ALA A 9 -29.52 51.98 21.27
N TRP A 10 -28.46 52.43 20.61
CA TRP A 10 -28.09 51.95 19.30
C TRP A 10 -27.46 50.56 19.44
N VAL A 11 -28.14 49.55 18.91
CA VAL A 11 -27.57 48.20 18.74
C VAL A 11 -26.73 48.21 17.49
N LEU A 12 -25.43 48.26 17.65
CA LEU A 12 -24.46 47.95 16.59
C LEU A 12 -24.54 46.46 16.30
N ALA A 13 -25.19 46.06 15.20
CA ALA A 13 -25.12 44.75 14.65
C ALA A 13 -23.69 44.50 14.09
N ALA A 14 -22.83 43.90 14.89
CA ALA A 14 -21.57 43.38 14.43
C ALA A 14 -21.88 42.15 13.51
N GLY A 15 -21.75 42.36 12.18
CA GLY A 15 -21.79 41.29 11.22
C GLY A 15 -20.67 40.29 11.47
N ILE A 16 -21.00 39.15 12.04
CA ILE A 16 -20.10 38.01 12.12
C ILE A 16 -20.03 37.46 10.70
N GLY A 17 -19.00 37.88 9.97
CA GLY A 17 -18.59 37.24 8.73
C GLY A 17 -18.28 35.76 9.03
N CYS A 18 -19.17 34.86 8.66
CA CYS A 18 -18.85 33.45 8.56
C CYS A 18 -17.70 33.31 7.55
N ALA A 19 -16.48 33.30 8.05
CA ALA A 19 -15.38 32.75 7.28
C ALA A 19 -15.79 31.32 6.90
N HIS A 20 -16.13 31.11 5.63
CA HIS A 20 -16.19 29.79 5.05
C HIS A 20 -14.78 29.21 5.22
N LEU A 21 -14.58 28.49 6.30
CA LEU A 21 -13.53 27.49 6.39
C LEU A 21 -13.85 26.54 5.23
N GLY A 22 -13.12 26.71 4.13
CA GLY A 22 -13.19 25.81 3.00
C GLY A 22 -13.04 24.40 3.56
N ALA A 23 -14.13 23.64 3.52
CA ALA A 23 -14.06 22.22 3.77
C ALA A 23 -13.04 21.69 2.77
N SER A 24 -11.85 21.34 3.26
CA SER A 24 -10.86 20.60 2.51
C SER A 24 -11.63 19.43 1.91
N ARG A 25 -11.71 19.37 0.57
CA ARG A 25 -12.20 18.17 -0.09
C ARG A 25 -11.47 17.01 0.56
N PRO A 26 -12.18 15.94 0.96
CA PRO A 26 -11.49 14.75 1.45
C PRO A 26 -10.48 14.40 0.36
N ASP A 27 -9.20 14.47 0.71
CA ASP A 27 -8.13 14.10 -0.20
C ASP A 27 -8.48 12.71 -0.73
N LYS A 28 -8.41 12.56 -2.07
CA LYS A 28 -8.58 11.25 -2.72
C LYS A 28 -7.82 10.22 -1.90
N PRO A 29 -8.40 9.05 -1.61
CA PRO A 29 -7.68 8.02 -0.89
C PRO A 29 -6.32 7.84 -1.54
N VAL A 30 -5.28 7.86 -0.73
CA VAL A 30 -3.88 7.86 -1.18
C VAL A 30 -3.56 6.59 -1.96
N LEU A 31 -4.35 5.54 -1.77
CA LEU A 31 -4.31 4.27 -2.47
C LEU A 31 -5.75 3.86 -2.83
N SER A 32 -5.99 3.55 -4.09
CA SER A 32 -7.32 3.15 -4.61
C SER A 32 -7.21 1.82 -5.35
N ALA A 33 -8.35 1.23 -5.70
CA ALA A 33 -8.36 0.09 -6.62
C ALA A 33 -7.63 0.45 -7.91
N GLY A 34 -6.78 -0.45 -8.40
CA GLY A 34 -5.93 -0.22 -9.55
C GLY A 34 -4.73 -1.16 -9.61
N LYS A 35 -3.85 -0.91 -10.57
CA LYS A 35 -2.63 -1.68 -10.78
C LYS A 35 -1.40 -0.81 -10.48
N TYR A 36 -0.55 -1.33 -9.63
CA TYR A 36 0.66 -0.68 -9.17
C TYR A 36 1.87 -1.54 -9.52
N ALA A 37 2.89 -0.96 -10.13
CA ALA A 37 4.18 -1.62 -10.23
C ALA A 37 4.86 -1.62 -8.85
N VAL A 38 5.47 -2.73 -8.47
CA VAL A 38 6.30 -2.83 -7.29
C VAL A 38 7.72 -2.44 -7.67
N GLU A 39 8.24 -1.34 -7.12
CA GLU A 39 9.60 -0.87 -7.37
C GLU A 39 10.60 -1.53 -6.41
N SER A 40 10.21 -1.74 -5.16
CA SER A 40 10.98 -2.51 -4.18
C SER A 40 10.09 -3.07 -3.08
N ILE A 41 10.52 -4.21 -2.53
CA ILE A 41 9.98 -4.78 -1.29
C ILE A 41 11.11 -4.95 -0.30
N ARG A 42 10.86 -4.52 0.93
CA ARG A 42 11.68 -4.84 2.07
C ARG A 42 10.84 -5.63 3.06
N SER A 43 11.18 -6.88 3.24
CA SER A 43 10.46 -7.81 4.11
C SER A 43 11.41 -8.59 5.00
N ARG A 44 10.86 -9.19 6.04
CA ARG A 44 11.59 -10.15 6.88
C ARG A 44 11.71 -11.47 6.15
N ALA A 45 12.91 -12.01 6.11
CA ALA A 45 13.18 -13.35 5.66
C ALA A 45 14.10 -14.05 6.66
N GLN A 46 13.92 -15.35 6.80
CA GLN A 46 14.80 -16.17 7.61
C GLN A 46 15.90 -16.74 6.72
N LEU A 47 17.12 -16.26 6.91
CA LEU A 47 18.31 -16.78 6.25
C LEU A 47 19.18 -17.47 7.30
N ASP A 48 19.51 -18.73 7.06
CA ASP A 48 20.34 -19.54 7.98
C ASP A 48 19.87 -19.52 9.44
N GLY A 49 18.54 -19.46 9.64
CA GLY A 49 17.93 -19.41 10.98
C GLY A 49 17.96 -18.03 11.65
N VAL A 50 18.46 -17.00 10.96
CA VAL A 50 18.48 -15.61 11.45
C VAL A 50 17.44 -14.79 10.70
N ASP A 51 16.58 -14.09 11.45
CA ASP A 51 15.61 -13.16 10.87
C ASP A 51 16.33 -11.89 10.40
N GLN A 52 16.25 -11.61 9.11
CA GLN A 52 16.85 -10.45 8.47
C GLN A 52 15.82 -9.67 7.68
N LEU A 53 16.02 -8.33 7.60
CA LEU A 53 15.26 -7.47 6.70
C LEU A 53 16.00 -7.43 5.36
N ILE A 54 15.38 -8.00 4.34
CA ILE A 54 15.91 -8.02 2.98
C ILE A 54 15.12 -7.03 2.15
N GLU A 55 15.84 -6.15 1.46
CA GLU A 55 15.25 -5.26 0.46
C GLU A 55 15.65 -5.75 -0.92
N ILE A 56 14.67 -6.09 -1.76
CA ILE A 56 14.88 -6.48 -3.13
C ILE A 56 14.24 -5.41 -4.02
N SER A 57 14.90 -5.05 -5.09
CA SER A 57 14.44 -4.01 -6.02
C SER A 57 14.74 -4.40 -7.47
N GLU A 58 14.14 -3.69 -8.41
CA GLU A 58 14.41 -3.85 -9.84
C GLU A 58 15.88 -3.58 -10.21
N THR A 59 16.54 -2.68 -9.50
CA THR A 59 17.97 -2.33 -9.72
C THR A 59 18.94 -3.36 -9.14
N GLY A 60 18.43 -4.33 -8.40
CA GLY A 60 19.20 -5.39 -7.77
C GLY A 60 19.73 -5.04 -6.38
N THR A 61 19.74 -6.05 -5.53
CA THR A 61 20.29 -5.99 -4.17
C THR A 61 21.37 -7.05 -4.05
N LYS A 62 22.55 -6.64 -3.60
CA LYS A 62 23.64 -7.57 -3.32
C LYS A 62 23.38 -8.29 -2.00
N MET A 63 23.54 -9.59 -2.00
CA MET A 63 23.50 -10.43 -0.81
C MET A 63 24.73 -11.32 -0.77
N THR A 64 25.17 -11.65 0.44
CA THR A 64 26.25 -12.62 0.65
C THR A 64 25.66 -13.86 1.30
N ASP A 65 25.91 -15.04 0.72
CA ASP A 65 25.48 -16.30 1.28
C ASP A 65 26.34 -16.73 2.49
N ALA A 66 25.97 -17.83 3.15
CA ALA A 66 26.71 -18.36 4.29
C ALA A 66 28.14 -18.81 3.97
N ASN A 67 28.46 -19.02 2.67
CA ASN A 67 29.77 -19.42 2.20
C ASN A 67 30.64 -18.21 1.80
N GLY A 68 30.09 -16.99 1.87
CA GLY A 68 30.74 -15.76 1.50
C GLY A 68 30.66 -15.41 0.02
N ALA A 69 29.85 -16.12 -0.79
CA ALA A 69 29.59 -15.77 -2.18
C ALA A 69 28.62 -14.59 -2.27
N GLU A 70 28.94 -13.62 -3.16
CA GLU A 70 28.04 -12.51 -3.45
C GLU A 70 27.03 -12.91 -4.54
N HIS A 71 25.75 -12.61 -4.29
CA HIS A 71 24.64 -12.78 -5.22
C HIS A 71 23.94 -11.45 -5.47
N VAL A 72 23.41 -11.26 -6.65
CA VAL A 72 22.55 -10.11 -6.99
C VAL A 72 21.12 -10.58 -7.16
N LEU A 73 20.24 -10.11 -6.26
CA LEU A 73 18.80 -10.37 -6.35
C LEU A 73 18.11 -9.21 -7.02
N THR A 74 17.34 -9.48 -8.07
CA THR A 74 16.45 -8.51 -8.70
C THR A 74 15.01 -8.94 -8.53
N GLU A 75 14.11 -7.97 -8.39
CA GLU A 75 12.69 -8.21 -8.26
C GLU A 75 11.90 -7.31 -9.20
N ARG A 76 10.92 -7.89 -9.88
CA ARG A 76 9.88 -7.17 -10.60
C ARG A 76 8.54 -7.66 -10.11
N GLY A 77 7.58 -6.75 -9.98
CA GLY A 77 6.29 -7.18 -9.48
C GLY A 77 5.17 -6.17 -9.70
N ALA A 78 3.97 -6.67 -9.41
CA ALA A 78 2.76 -5.88 -9.45
C ALA A 78 1.87 -6.18 -8.24
N LEU A 79 1.25 -5.12 -7.71
CA LEU A 79 0.15 -5.22 -6.78
C LEU A 79 -1.13 -4.76 -7.49
N MET A 80 -2.09 -5.65 -7.62
CA MET A 80 -3.42 -5.36 -8.18
C MET A 80 -4.42 -5.28 -7.04
N LEU A 81 -5.14 -4.16 -6.94
CA LEU A 81 -6.15 -3.88 -5.93
C LEU A 81 -7.52 -3.84 -6.59
N GLY A 82 -8.40 -4.80 -6.27
CA GLY A 82 -9.77 -4.85 -6.75
C GLY A 82 -10.70 -3.96 -5.90
N GLU A 83 -11.78 -3.45 -6.51
CA GLU A 83 -12.80 -2.66 -5.81
C GLU A 83 -13.56 -3.47 -4.74
N ASP A 84 -13.54 -4.79 -4.86
CA ASP A 84 -14.14 -5.74 -3.94
C ASP A 84 -13.30 -6.02 -2.67
N GLY A 85 -12.17 -5.33 -2.51
CA GLY A 85 -11.24 -5.53 -1.41
C GLY A 85 -10.36 -6.78 -1.57
N LEU A 86 -10.42 -7.46 -2.72
CA LEU A 86 -9.45 -8.49 -3.06
C LEU A 86 -8.23 -7.87 -3.70
N CYS A 87 -7.09 -8.51 -3.56
CA CYS A 87 -5.86 -8.10 -4.19
C CYS A 87 -5.05 -9.30 -4.65
N ARG A 88 -4.08 -9.02 -5.51
CA ARG A 88 -3.11 -9.99 -5.99
C ARG A 88 -1.74 -9.34 -6.00
N LEU A 89 -0.78 -9.98 -5.36
CA LEU A 89 0.63 -9.59 -5.37
C LEU A 89 1.39 -10.64 -6.19
N ALA A 90 1.92 -10.22 -7.31
CA ALA A 90 2.75 -11.06 -8.19
C ALA A 90 4.17 -10.51 -8.20
N LEU A 91 5.15 -11.36 -7.94
CA LEU A 91 6.57 -11.03 -7.87
C LEU A 91 7.37 -12.02 -8.70
N ALA A 92 8.31 -11.54 -9.48
CA ALA A 92 9.31 -12.34 -10.18
C ALA A 92 10.68 -11.99 -9.59
N VAL A 93 11.32 -12.94 -8.94
CA VAL A 93 12.63 -12.77 -8.30
C VAL A 93 13.66 -13.58 -9.06
N SER A 94 14.74 -12.92 -9.52
CA SER A 94 15.88 -13.55 -10.16
C SER A 94 17.12 -13.42 -9.28
N VAL A 95 17.93 -14.46 -9.25
CA VAL A 95 19.23 -14.49 -8.60
C VAL A 95 20.30 -14.54 -9.70
N ASP A 96 21.25 -13.61 -9.67
CA ASP A 96 22.36 -13.51 -10.62
C ASP A 96 21.96 -13.49 -12.11
N GLY A 97 20.72 -13.03 -12.39
CA GLY A 97 20.20 -12.98 -13.74
C GLY A 97 19.69 -14.31 -14.28
N GLU A 98 19.56 -15.33 -13.43
CA GLU A 98 18.92 -16.60 -13.79
C GLU A 98 17.42 -16.44 -14.07
N GLU A 99 16.78 -17.49 -14.57
CA GLU A 99 15.34 -17.51 -14.80
C GLU A 99 14.57 -17.18 -13.51
N PRO A 100 13.67 -16.17 -13.52
CA PRO A 100 13.04 -15.70 -12.31
C PRO A 100 12.04 -16.73 -11.74
N GLY A 101 12.14 -16.95 -10.45
CA GLY A 101 11.10 -17.61 -9.67
C GLY A 101 9.88 -16.70 -9.51
N ILE A 102 8.70 -17.19 -9.84
CA ILE A 102 7.45 -16.45 -9.73
C ILE A 102 6.76 -16.77 -8.39
N SER A 103 6.44 -15.73 -7.61
CA SER A 103 5.57 -15.79 -6.44
C SER A 103 4.29 -15.04 -6.74
N ASP A 104 3.16 -15.73 -6.62
CA ASP A 104 1.84 -15.18 -6.89
C ASP A 104 0.93 -15.44 -5.69
N ARG A 105 0.38 -14.36 -5.11
CA ARG A 105 -0.43 -14.45 -3.90
C ARG A 105 -1.72 -13.66 -4.06
N ASN A 106 -2.83 -14.35 -3.86
CA ASN A 106 -4.11 -13.68 -3.63
C ASN A 106 -4.16 -13.14 -2.20
N CYS A 107 -4.70 -11.95 -2.04
CA CYS A 107 -4.74 -11.22 -0.79
C CYS A 107 -6.07 -10.46 -0.61
N ARG A 108 -6.27 -9.90 0.57
CA ARG A 108 -7.31 -8.91 0.86
C ARG A 108 -6.66 -7.62 1.29
N TRP A 109 -7.30 -6.52 0.91
CA TRP A 109 -6.83 -5.20 1.27
C TRP A 109 -7.97 -4.29 1.73
N SER A 110 -7.63 -3.31 2.51
CA SER A 110 -8.50 -2.18 2.85
C SER A 110 -7.65 -0.96 3.20
N VAL A 111 -8.26 0.22 3.13
CA VAL A 111 -7.67 1.47 3.59
C VAL A 111 -8.54 2.05 4.68
N ASP A 112 -7.92 2.45 5.78
CA ASP A 112 -8.55 3.15 6.89
C ASP A 112 -7.72 4.40 7.22
N GLY A 113 -8.18 5.55 6.77
CA GLY A 113 -7.44 6.80 6.84
C GLY A 113 -6.14 6.74 6.03
N ASP A 114 -5.02 6.86 6.71
CA ASP A 114 -3.65 6.77 6.18
C ASP A 114 -3.01 5.38 6.37
N HIS A 115 -3.80 4.38 6.74
CA HIS A 115 -3.35 3.01 6.92
C HIS A 115 -3.87 2.09 5.81
N PHE A 116 -2.95 1.28 5.28
CA PHE A 116 -3.24 0.19 4.36
C PHE A 116 -3.12 -1.14 5.10
N LEU A 117 -4.17 -1.95 5.03
CA LEU A 117 -4.19 -3.28 5.63
C LEU A 117 -4.08 -4.32 4.52
N LEU A 118 -3.14 -5.22 4.65
CA LEU A 118 -2.90 -6.33 3.72
C LEU A 118 -2.95 -7.64 4.48
N GLY A 119 -3.81 -8.57 4.05
CA GLY A 119 -3.99 -9.89 4.66
C GLY A 119 -4.12 -10.99 3.63
N ASP A 120 -4.24 -12.24 4.11
CA ASP A 120 -4.50 -13.37 3.22
C ASP A 120 -5.89 -13.29 2.55
N ALA A 121 -6.07 -14.03 1.44
CA ALA A 121 -7.31 -14.02 0.66
C ALA A 121 -8.53 -14.56 1.44
N SER A 122 -8.32 -15.43 2.44
CA SER A 122 -9.40 -15.98 3.27
C SER A 122 -9.97 -14.93 4.22
N GLY A 123 -9.16 -13.93 4.59
CA GLY A 123 -9.49 -12.90 5.58
C GLY A 123 -9.53 -13.43 7.02
N THR A 124 -9.06 -14.66 7.25
CA THR A 124 -9.04 -15.29 8.57
C THR A 124 -7.66 -15.31 9.22
N GLY A 125 -6.63 -14.99 8.44
CA GLY A 125 -5.25 -14.93 8.90
C GLY A 125 -4.84 -13.56 9.45
N THR A 126 -3.56 -13.44 9.68
CA THR A 126 -2.92 -12.19 10.11
C THR A 126 -2.99 -11.14 9.00
N ARG A 127 -3.17 -9.88 9.40
CA ARG A 127 -3.13 -8.71 8.50
C ARG A 127 -2.00 -7.80 8.92
N THR A 128 -1.18 -7.40 7.96
CA THR A 128 -0.14 -6.39 8.19
C THR A 128 -0.71 -4.99 7.96
N VAL A 129 -0.46 -4.10 8.89
CA VAL A 129 -0.82 -2.69 8.83
C VAL A 129 0.38 -1.91 8.34
N TYR A 130 0.18 -1.11 7.30
CA TYR A 130 1.17 -0.20 6.74
C TYR A 130 0.68 1.24 6.86
N GLU A 131 1.56 2.14 7.23
CA GLU A 131 1.37 3.58 7.04
C GLU A 131 1.57 3.93 5.56
N ILE A 132 0.63 4.68 4.99
CA ILE A 132 0.71 5.13 3.59
C ILE A 132 1.44 6.47 3.54
N GLN A 133 2.50 6.56 2.75
CA GLN A 133 3.22 7.80 2.50
C GLN A 133 3.34 8.03 0.99
N ARG A 134 3.30 9.30 0.53
CA ARG A 134 3.59 9.67 -0.85
C ARG A 134 4.93 10.40 -0.95
N SER A 135 5.71 10.03 -1.95
CA SER A 135 6.98 10.69 -2.22
C SER A 135 7.30 10.60 -3.72
N GLY A 136 7.36 11.74 -4.41
CA GLY A 136 7.84 11.82 -5.79
C GLY A 136 7.08 10.93 -6.80
N GLY A 137 5.73 10.85 -6.70
CA GLY A 137 4.91 10.00 -7.58
C GLY A 137 4.87 8.52 -7.19
N ARG A 138 5.48 8.17 -6.05
CA ARG A 138 5.46 6.83 -5.45
C ARG A 138 4.52 6.79 -4.27
N VAL A 139 3.93 5.63 -4.04
CA VAL A 139 3.27 5.28 -2.77
C VAL A 139 4.20 4.38 -2.00
N VAL A 140 4.55 4.79 -0.79
CA VAL A 140 5.41 4.03 0.11
C VAL A 140 4.54 3.49 1.24
N LEU A 141 4.45 2.18 1.34
CA LEU A 141 3.80 1.46 2.43
C LEU A 141 4.86 1.08 3.46
N LYS A 142 4.79 1.67 4.65
CA LYS A 142 5.72 1.37 5.76
C LYS A 142 5.05 0.47 6.77
N GLY A 143 5.62 -0.70 7.02
CA GLY A 143 5.12 -1.65 7.99
C GLY A 143 5.08 -1.07 9.41
N MET A 144 4.01 -1.34 10.10
CA MET A 144 3.77 -0.92 11.49
C MET A 144 3.63 -2.12 12.42
N SER A 145 2.64 -2.96 12.19
CA SER A 145 2.31 -4.10 13.05
C SER A 145 1.51 -5.16 12.29
N ASP A 146 1.52 -6.36 12.84
CA ASP A 146 0.63 -7.43 12.41
C ASP A 146 -0.53 -7.56 13.39
N LEU A 147 -1.73 -7.72 12.84
CA LEU A 147 -2.97 -7.89 13.59
C LEU A 147 -3.55 -9.28 13.36
N ASP A 148 -4.07 -9.91 14.41
CA ASP A 148 -4.90 -11.09 14.27
C ASP A 148 -6.29 -10.74 13.65
N PRO A 149 -7.14 -11.73 13.34
CA PRO A 149 -8.48 -11.47 12.80
C PRO A 149 -9.38 -10.62 13.71
N GLN A 150 -9.11 -10.59 15.01
CA GLN A 150 -9.83 -9.81 16.01
C GLN A 150 -9.29 -8.38 16.13
N GLY A 151 -8.21 -8.04 15.40
CA GLY A 151 -7.59 -6.71 15.41
C GLY A 151 -6.58 -6.48 16.55
N LYS A 152 -6.19 -7.53 17.25
CA LYS A 152 -5.15 -7.47 18.29
C LYS A 152 -3.77 -7.53 17.65
N VAL A 153 -2.84 -6.71 18.12
CA VAL A 153 -1.43 -6.74 17.70
C VAL A 153 -0.78 -8.06 18.14
N VAL A 154 -0.25 -8.79 17.17
CA VAL A 154 0.42 -10.09 17.38
C VAL A 154 1.86 -10.11 16.84
N GLY A 155 2.25 -9.09 16.07
CA GLY A 155 3.59 -8.97 15.49
C GLY A 155 4.02 -7.51 15.29
N ASP A 156 5.30 -7.35 14.98
CA ASP A 156 5.93 -6.07 14.66
C ASP A 156 6.42 -6.09 13.21
N ALA A 157 5.80 -5.29 12.35
CA ALA A 157 6.16 -5.16 10.94
C ALA A 157 7.09 -3.96 10.67
N ARG A 158 7.55 -3.26 11.72
CA ARG A 158 8.45 -2.10 11.54
C ARG A 158 9.73 -2.50 10.83
N GLY A 159 10.10 -1.71 9.84
CA GLY A 159 11.22 -1.98 8.93
C GLY A 159 10.80 -2.63 7.62
N GLU A 160 9.63 -3.25 7.54
CA GLU A 160 9.05 -3.69 6.26
C GLU A 160 8.61 -2.49 5.44
N ARG A 161 8.72 -2.61 4.12
CA ARG A 161 8.38 -1.52 3.20
C ARG A 161 8.02 -2.08 1.82
N ILE A 162 7.00 -1.50 1.20
CA ILE A 162 6.66 -1.74 -0.21
C ILE A 162 6.64 -0.38 -0.90
N VAL A 163 7.37 -0.23 -1.98
CA VAL A 163 7.37 0.97 -2.82
C VAL A 163 6.61 0.67 -4.08
N LEU A 164 5.54 1.42 -4.31
CA LEU A 164 4.63 1.26 -5.43
C LEU A 164 4.70 2.48 -6.35
N VAL A 165 4.63 2.25 -7.65
CA VAL A 165 4.45 3.27 -8.67
C VAL A 165 3.10 3.07 -9.32
N GLU A 166 2.26 4.12 -9.30
CA GLU A 166 0.98 4.10 -9.99
C GLU A 166 1.22 4.05 -11.51
N ARG A 167 0.72 3.02 -12.19
CA ARG A 167 0.71 2.98 -13.64
C ARG A 167 -0.61 3.49 -14.17
N ALA A 168 -0.54 4.20 -15.31
CA ALA A 168 -1.68 4.80 -15.96
C ALA A 168 -2.87 3.83 -16.13
N PRO A 169 -4.12 4.32 -16.05
CA PRO A 169 -5.33 3.54 -15.81
C PRO A 169 -5.85 2.71 -16.98
N GLU A 170 -5.01 2.22 -17.88
CA GLU A 170 -5.49 1.44 -19.04
C GLU A 170 -6.23 0.14 -18.68
N LEU A 171 -6.20 -0.27 -17.42
CA LEU A 171 -6.89 -1.48 -16.94
C LEU A 171 -7.70 -1.29 -15.64
N ALA A 172 -8.00 -0.07 -15.23
CA ALA A 172 -8.93 0.16 -14.14
C ALA A 172 -10.34 -0.25 -14.58
N GLY A 173 -10.87 -1.35 -14.04
CA GLY A 173 -12.24 -1.77 -14.29
C GLY A 173 -12.47 -3.27 -14.47
N ARG A 174 -11.46 -4.10 -14.40
CA ARG A 174 -11.69 -5.55 -14.33
C ARG A 174 -11.63 -6.01 -12.87
N SER A 175 -12.76 -6.52 -12.38
CA SER A 175 -12.83 -7.37 -11.20
C SER A 175 -11.67 -8.38 -11.26
N VAL A 176 -11.00 -8.62 -10.12
CA VAL A 176 -10.05 -9.73 -10.01
C VAL A 176 -10.89 -11.01 -10.06
N ASP A 177 -11.28 -11.38 -11.29
CA ASP A 177 -12.11 -12.55 -11.52
C ASP A 177 -11.27 -13.80 -11.22
N ARG A 178 -11.89 -14.75 -10.52
CA ARG A 178 -11.30 -16.03 -10.14
C ARG A 178 -11.09 -16.99 -11.33
N THR A 179 -11.20 -16.50 -12.57
CA THR A 179 -11.02 -17.30 -13.77
C THR A 179 -9.60 -17.82 -13.88
N SER A 180 -9.50 -19.10 -13.77
CA SER A 180 -8.39 -20.01 -13.98
C SER A 180 -6.97 -19.46 -13.71
N GLU A 181 -6.24 -20.16 -12.86
CA GLU A 181 -4.82 -19.90 -12.53
C GLU A 181 -3.95 -19.72 -13.80
N GLU A 182 -4.29 -20.40 -14.89
CA GLU A 182 -3.56 -20.30 -16.17
C GLU A 182 -3.75 -18.96 -16.90
N GLN A 183 -4.95 -18.38 -16.86
CA GLN A 183 -5.21 -17.09 -17.51
C GLN A 183 -4.54 -15.97 -16.74
N ALA A 184 -4.56 -16.08 -15.44
CA ALA A 184 -3.91 -15.16 -14.53
C ALA A 184 -2.37 -15.23 -14.63
N ALA A 185 -1.79 -16.40 -14.77
CA ALA A 185 -0.36 -16.57 -15.01
C ALA A 185 0.08 -15.95 -16.34
N ARG A 186 -0.72 -16.10 -17.41
CA ARG A 186 -0.46 -15.44 -18.70
C ARG A 186 -0.51 -13.92 -18.62
N GLU A 187 -1.52 -13.36 -17.95
CA GLU A 187 -1.63 -11.92 -17.79
C GLU A 187 -0.45 -11.34 -16.98
N ILE A 188 0.07 -12.08 -16.00
CA ILE A 188 1.27 -11.69 -15.26
C ILE A 188 2.51 -11.78 -16.15
N GLN A 189 2.67 -12.86 -16.92
CA GLN A 189 3.80 -13.05 -17.82
C GLN A 189 3.83 -11.98 -18.92
N GLU A 190 2.68 -11.66 -19.51
CA GLU A 190 2.52 -10.59 -20.49
C GLU A 190 2.87 -9.22 -19.85
N TYR A 191 2.41 -8.98 -18.63
CA TYR A 191 2.71 -7.75 -17.91
C TYR A 191 4.19 -7.61 -17.51
N LEU A 192 4.83 -8.70 -17.11
CA LEU A 192 6.26 -8.69 -16.77
C LEU A 192 7.15 -8.55 -18.02
N HIS A 193 6.64 -8.94 -19.19
CA HIS A 193 7.35 -8.79 -20.47
C HIS A 193 7.29 -7.35 -20.99
N ASP A 194 6.23 -6.59 -20.66
CA ASP A 194 6.04 -5.19 -21.04
C ASP A 194 6.68 -4.19 -20.03
N LEU A 195 7.32 -4.70 -18.98
CA LEU A 195 8.12 -3.93 -18.01
C LEU A 195 9.55 -3.78 -18.45
#